data_7887da23d8e08c2322ac3362b5504837
#
_entry.id   7887da23d8e08c2322ac3362b5504837
#
_cell.length_a   1.000
_cell.length_b   1.000
_cell.length_c   1.000
_cell.angle_alpha   90.00
_cell.angle_beta   90.00
_cell.angle_gamma   90.00
#
_symmetry.space_group_name_H-M   'P 1'
#
loop_
_entity.id
_entity.type
_entity.pdbx_description
1 polymer ?
#
loop_
_entity_poly.entity_id
_entity_poly.type
_entity_poly.pdbx_seq_one_letter_code
_entity_poly.pdbx_strand_id
1 'polypeptide(L)'
;VINRLLTVLTALVSAFNLAAQDNPASWYQNINADYSLQWQQRYYPQQGEPRQAQHYSSAAFSADWYWQSADRRHQLALQPYLRWDQRDSERNLLDLRQAYWQYVGDGFDIKAGVDIVFWGVTESQHLVDVINQTDAVASVDGETKLGQPMLNWNLHGSAGSLELYLLPYFRERSFAGPDGRLRPPFVVDQSQPQYESAQDERNLDFALRWSRRFAALELGLSYFDGNNREALLQPTAQNTLQPQRLQPQYLQMQQLGLDSLWLSGSWIWKLESIYRKTRQQDFVAATAGFEYTHVGVFGSNWDLGWIAEYQYDSRDQQAPVPGQNDIFVGGRLVVNDIGGTEILLGIAQDLDNSGSQSGKLEASTRLGNSSRLSLDAWFFRSKLNTDPLYLIRRDDFLQLSLDYYF
;
A
#
# COMPACT_ATOMS: atom_id res chain seq x y z
N VAL A 1 -18.73 -9.35 -7.17
CA VAL A 1 -17.89 -8.19 -7.48
C VAL A 1 -18.48 -7.41 -8.66
N ILE A 2 -18.71 -8.04 -9.83
CA ILE A 2 -19.19 -7.40 -11.08
C ILE A 2 -20.52 -6.63 -10.90
N ASN A 3 -21.52 -7.20 -10.23
CA ASN A 3 -22.81 -6.54 -10.01
C ASN A 3 -22.71 -5.29 -9.09
N ARG A 4 -21.70 -5.23 -8.22
CA ARG A 4 -21.49 -4.10 -7.32
C ARG A 4 -20.65 -2.99 -7.97
N LEU A 5 -19.71 -3.37 -8.83
CA LEU A 5 -19.03 -2.44 -9.75
C LEU A 5 -20.05 -1.70 -10.63
N LEU A 6 -21.07 -2.43 -11.14
CA LEU A 6 -22.18 -1.84 -11.90
C LEU A 6 -23.00 -0.85 -11.04
N THR A 7 -23.22 -1.10 -9.76
CA THR A 7 -23.97 -0.19 -8.88
C THR A 7 -23.18 1.09 -8.59
N VAL A 8 -21.87 1.00 -8.40
CA VAL A 8 -20.99 2.18 -8.24
C VAL A 8 -20.92 2.96 -9.56
N LEU A 9 -20.78 2.28 -10.68
CA LEU A 9 -20.82 2.91 -12.02
C LEU A 9 -22.17 3.61 -12.28
N THR A 10 -23.30 3.00 -11.90
CA THR A 10 -24.63 3.63 -12.06
C THR A 10 -24.80 4.83 -11.13
N ALA A 11 -24.27 4.81 -9.92
CA ALA A 11 -24.28 5.96 -9.01
C ALA A 11 -23.39 7.10 -9.55
N LEU A 12 -22.22 6.77 -10.11
CA LEU A 12 -21.33 7.75 -10.77
C LEU A 12 -21.98 8.33 -12.02
N VAL A 13 -22.61 7.51 -12.86
CA VAL A 13 -23.36 7.98 -14.05
C VAL A 13 -24.54 8.87 -13.64
N SER A 14 -25.19 8.59 -12.53
CA SER A 14 -26.27 9.43 -12.00
C SER A 14 -25.73 10.77 -11.47
N ALA A 15 -24.57 10.79 -10.80
CA ALA A 15 -23.87 12.00 -10.39
C ALA A 15 -23.37 12.82 -11.59
N PHE A 16 -22.91 12.16 -12.65
CA PHE A 16 -22.58 12.77 -13.94
C PHE A 16 -23.79 13.47 -14.57
N ASN A 17 -24.96 12.84 -14.55
CA ASN A 17 -26.18 13.43 -15.10
C ASN A 17 -26.66 14.64 -14.28
N LEU A 18 -26.49 14.65 -12.96
CA LEU A 18 -26.79 15.83 -12.13
C LEU A 18 -25.85 17.00 -12.40
N ALA A 19 -24.55 16.75 -12.54
CA ALA A 19 -23.55 17.77 -12.84
C ALA A 19 -23.68 18.35 -14.25
N ALA A 20 -24.21 17.56 -15.20
CA ALA A 20 -24.43 17.95 -16.60
C ALA A 20 -25.66 18.87 -16.81
N GLN A 21 -26.54 19.02 -15.84
CA GLN A 21 -27.77 19.82 -15.99
C GLN A 21 -27.50 21.34 -16.07
N ASP A 22 -26.36 21.81 -15.56
CA ASP A 22 -26.07 23.27 -15.52
C ASP A 22 -25.49 23.82 -16.84
N ASN A 23 -24.85 22.99 -17.69
CA ASN A 23 -24.43 23.42 -19.04
C ASN A 23 -24.04 22.21 -19.93
N PRO A 24 -24.97 21.64 -20.71
CA PRO A 24 -24.76 20.35 -21.41
C PRO A 24 -23.71 20.37 -22.53
N ALA A 25 -23.20 21.51 -22.95
CA ALA A 25 -22.26 21.59 -24.08
C ALA A 25 -20.78 21.70 -23.68
N SER A 26 -20.43 21.88 -22.40
CA SER A 26 -19.04 22.18 -21.99
C SER A 26 -18.47 21.27 -20.90
N TRP A 27 -19.26 20.39 -20.28
CA TRP A 27 -18.81 19.58 -19.15
C TRP A 27 -17.66 18.61 -19.53
N TYR A 28 -17.67 18.02 -20.73
CA TYR A 28 -16.63 17.11 -21.20
C TYR A 28 -15.31 17.80 -21.55
N GLN A 29 -15.31 19.13 -21.76
CA GLN A 29 -14.08 19.90 -22.05
C GLN A 29 -13.19 20.05 -20.81
N ASN A 30 -13.71 19.76 -19.62
CA ASN A 30 -12.98 19.80 -18.35
C ASN A 30 -12.54 18.39 -17.88
N ILE A 31 -12.62 17.37 -18.73
CA ILE A 31 -12.11 16.04 -18.42
C ILE A 31 -10.63 15.98 -18.79
N ASN A 32 -9.79 15.75 -17.80
CA ASN A 32 -8.41 15.34 -18.00
C ASN A 32 -8.39 13.80 -18.07
N ALA A 33 -7.70 13.27 -19.05
CA ALA A 33 -7.60 11.83 -19.27
C ALA A 33 -6.15 11.46 -19.58
N ASP A 34 -5.57 10.65 -18.73
CA ASP A 34 -4.24 10.09 -18.87
C ASP A 34 -4.34 8.56 -18.90
N TYR A 35 -3.52 7.94 -19.70
CA TYR A 35 -3.50 6.49 -19.84
C TYR A 35 -2.08 5.98 -19.64
N SER A 36 -1.95 4.80 -19.05
CA SER A 36 -0.66 4.13 -18.93
C SER A 36 -0.74 2.66 -19.28
N LEU A 37 0.34 2.18 -19.91
CA LEU A 37 0.63 0.77 -20.13
C LEU A 37 1.93 0.45 -19.41
N GLN A 38 1.91 -0.57 -18.58
CA GLN A 38 3.09 -1.07 -17.89
C GLN A 38 3.42 -2.47 -18.41
N TRP A 39 4.68 -2.70 -18.69
CA TRP A 39 5.25 -4.04 -18.80
C TRP A 39 6.23 -4.27 -17.67
N GLN A 40 6.18 -5.45 -17.06
CA GLN A 40 6.98 -5.82 -15.91
C GLN A 40 7.58 -7.21 -16.12
N GLN A 41 8.88 -7.34 -15.87
CA GLN A 41 9.59 -8.60 -15.89
C GLN A 41 10.26 -8.84 -14.55
N ARG A 42 9.90 -9.94 -13.88
CA ARG A 42 10.49 -10.36 -12.62
C ARG A 42 11.32 -11.61 -12.80
N TYR A 43 12.54 -11.62 -12.27
CA TYR A 43 13.49 -12.74 -12.32
C TYR A 43 13.90 -13.15 -10.92
N TYR A 44 13.76 -14.43 -10.62
CA TYR A 44 14.18 -15.08 -9.37
C TYR A 44 15.43 -15.93 -9.63
N PRO A 45 16.62 -15.58 -9.09
CA PRO A 45 17.85 -16.34 -9.30
C PRO A 45 17.79 -17.77 -8.76
N GLN A 46 17.08 -17.98 -7.65
CA GLN A 46 16.95 -19.27 -7.01
C GLN A 46 15.71 -20.03 -7.52
N GLN A 47 15.84 -21.36 -7.63
CA GLN A 47 14.69 -22.21 -7.91
C GLN A 47 13.71 -22.18 -6.75
N GLY A 48 12.43 -22.04 -7.07
CA GLY A 48 11.32 -22.13 -6.12
C GLY A 48 10.85 -23.57 -5.90
N GLU A 49 9.70 -23.71 -5.29
CA GLU A 49 8.98 -24.97 -5.15
C GLU A 49 8.56 -25.53 -6.52
N PRO A 50 8.24 -26.83 -6.63
CA PRO A 50 7.69 -27.40 -7.86
C PRO A 50 6.49 -26.56 -8.34
N ARG A 51 6.42 -26.20 -9.62
CA ARG A 51 5.47 -25.30 -10.27
C ARG A 51 5.88 -23.82 -10.28
N GLN A 52 6.74 -23.36 -9.38
CA GLN A 52 7.22 -21.97 -9.37
C GLN A 52 8.31 -21.76 -10.42
N ALA A 53 8.15 -20.75 -11.25
CA ALA A 53 9.12 -20.39 -12.27
C ALA A 53 10.19 -19.41 -11.73
N GLN A 54 11.25 -19.19 -12.51
CA GLN A 54 12.23 -18.13 -12.25
C GLN A 54 11.89 -16.81 -12.99
N HIS A 55 11.06 -16.87 -14.02
CA HIS A 55 10.68 -15.71 -14.84
C HIS A 55 9.17 -15.52 -14.82
N TYR A 56 8.75 -14.30 -14.51
CA TYR A 56 7.36 -13.85 -14.53
C TYR A 56 7.26 -12.58 -15.34
N SER A 57 6.36 -12.57 -16.31
CA SER A 57 6.04 -11.38 -17.09
C SER A 57 4.62 -10.94 -16.80
N SER A 58 4.42 -9.67 -16.55
CA SER A 58 3.09 -9.11 -16.40
C SER A 58 2.93 -7.83 -17.21
N ALA A 59 1.69 -7.54 -17.55
CA ALA A 59 1.30 -6.30 -18.19
C ALA A 59 0.15 -5.67 -17.38
N ALA A 60 0.13 -4.33 -17.32
CA ALA A 60 -0.96 -3.62 -16.69
C ALA A 60 -1.39 -2.43 -17.54
N PHE A 61 -2.66 -2.07 -17.40
CA PHE A 61 -3.25 -0.88 -17.98
C PHE A 61 -3.95 -0.08 -16.89
N SER A 62 -3.77 1.24 -16.89
CA SER A 62 -4.53 2.19 -16.09
C SER A 62 -5.03 3.33 -16.97
N ALA A 63 -6.19 3.84 -16.60
CA ALA A 63 -6.71 5.08 -17.16
C ALA A 63 -7.09 5.99 -16.00
N ASP A 64 -6.65 7.23 -16.05
CA ASP A 64 -6.93 8.24 -15.03
C ASP A 64 -7.83 9.31 -15.65
N TRP A 65 -9.10 9.35 -15.23
CA TRP A 65 -10.06 10.35 -15.64
C TRP A 65 -10.42 11.22 -14.45
N TYR A 66 -10.21 12.51 -14.63
CA TYR A 66 -10.54 13.51 -13.62
C TYR A 66 -11.39 14.62 -14.25
N TRP A 67 -12.47 14.97 -13.58
CA TRP A 67 -13.33 16.07 -13.93
C TRP A 67 -13.57 16.98 -12.73
N GLN A 68 -13.65 18.29 -12.98
CA GLN A 68 -13.98 19.29 -11.97
C GLN A 68 -15.01 20.28 -12.53
N SER A 69 -16.01 20.66 -11.71
CA SER A 69 -16.98 21.69 -12.04
C SER A 69 -16.32 23.07 -12.18
N ALA A 70 -16.98 23.98 -12.89
CA ALA A 70 -16.47 25.34 -13.12
C ALA A 70 -16.25 26.14 -11.80
N ASP A 71 -17.09 25.92 -10.81
CA ASP A 71 -16.96 26.51 -9.46
C ASP A 71 -15.96 25.75 -8.57
N ARG A 72 -15.36 24.65 -9.08
CA ARG A 72 -14.40 23.76 -8.41
C ARG A 72 -14.92 23.06 -7.17
N ARG A 73 -16.21 23.11 -6.91
CA ARG A 73 -16.83 22.48 -5.74
C ARG A 73 -17.09 20.99 -5.94
N HIS A 74 -17.36 20.53 -7.16
CA HIS A 74 -17.59 19.14 -7.47
C HIS A 74 -16.42 18.55 -8.26
N GLN A 75 -15.96 17.38 -7.83
CA GLN A 75 -14.89 16.65 -8.49
C GLN A 75 -15.34 15.19 -8.70
N LEU A 76 -14.96 14.61 -9.80
CA LEU A 76 -15.13 13.20 -10.12
C LEU A 76 -13.78 12.63 -10.54
N ALA A 77 -13.40 11.51 -9.98
CA ALA A 77 -12.23 10.75 -10.40
C ALA A 77 -12.65 9.32 -10.73
N LEU A 78 -12.04 8.76 -11.75
CA LEU A 78 -12.22 7.36 -12.13
C LEU A 78 -10.89 6.79 -12.62
N GLN A 79 -10.36 5.79 -11.89
CA GLN A 79 -9.11 5.11 -12.20
C GLN A 79 -9.32 3.59 -12.23
N PRO A 80 -9.81 3.03 -13.36
CA PRO A 80 -9.79 1.60 -13.59
C PRO A 80 -8.36 1.10 -13.78
N TYR A 81 -8.08 -0.06 -13.24
CA TYR A 81 -6.79 -0.72 -13.31
C TYR A 81 -6.97 -2.19 -13.69
N LEU A 82 -6.18 -2.66 -14.67
CA LEU A 82 -6.14 -4.05 -15.09
C LEU A 82 -4.69 -4.54 -15.06
N ARG A 83 -4.44 -5.67 -14.40
CA ARG A 83 -3.16 -6.38 -14.46
C ARG A 83 -3.39 -7.82 -14.91
N TRP A 84 -2.55 -8.27 -15.81
CA TRP A 84 -2.44 -9.66 -16.25
C TRP A 84 -1.03 -10.16 -15.99
N ASP A 85 -0.91 -11.36 -15.41
CA ASP A 85 0.34 -12.04 -15.16
C ASP A 85 0.37 -13.38 -15.92
N GLN A 86 1.51 -13.69 -16.53
CA GLN A 86 1.68 -14.89 -17.37
C GLN A 86 1.64 -16.18 -16.55
N ARG A 87 2.05 -16.17 -15.29
CA ARG A 87 2.30 -17.36 -14.48
C ARG A 87 1.36 -17.49 -13.29
N ASP A 88 1.17 -16.44 -12.56
CA ASP A 88 0.36 -16.45 -11.35
C ASP A 88 -1.01 -15.82 -11.59
N SER A 89 -2.04 -16.67 -11.70
CA SER A 89 -3.42 -16.20 -11.90
C SER A 89 -3.93 -15.32 -10.75
N GLU A 90 -3.41 -15.50 -9.53
CA GLU A 90 -3.78 -14.67 -8.37
C GLU A 90 -3.19 -13.26 -8.43
N ARG A 91 -2.20 -13.03 -9.30
CA ARG A 91 -1.73 -11.68 -9.64
C ARG A 91 -2.60 -10.96 -10.66
N ASN A 92 -3.50 -11.67 -11.35
CA ASN A 92 -4.47 -11.01 -12.24
C ASN A 92 -5.43 -10.17 -11.41
N LEU A 93 -5.62 -8.92 -11.80
CA LEU A 93 -6.43 -7.97 -11.06
C LEU A 93 -7.23 -7.09 -12.02
N LEU A 94 -8.52 -6.97 -11.77
CA LEU A 94 -9.36 -5.90 -12.28
C LEU A 94 -9.85 -5.11 -11.07
N ASP A 95 -9.46 -3.85 -10.98
CA ASP A 95 -9.75 -2.99 -9.84
C ASP A 95 -10.23 -1.61 -10.27
N LEU A 96 -10.92 -0.95 -9.36
CA LEU A 96 -11.09 0.49 -9.35
C LEU A 96 -10.21 1.05 -8.23
N ARG A 97 -9.10 1.66 -8.60
CA ARG A 97 -8.22 2.32 -7.63
C ARG A 97 -8.86 3.58 -7.10
N GLN A 98 -9.48 4.34 -8.00
CA GLN A 98 -10.32 5.48 -7.65
C GLN A 98 -11.61 5.42 -8.48
N ALA A 99 -12.71 5.74 -7.84
CA ALA A 99 -14.03 5.93 -8.46
C ALA A 99 -14.89 6.71 -7.47
N TYR A 100 -14.69 8.03 -7.36
CA TYR A 100 -15.35 8.83 -6.35
C TYR A 100 -15.91 10.13 -6.90
N TRP A 101 -16.92 10.63 -6.18
CA TRP A 101 -17.35 12.01 -6.20
C TRP A 101 -16.89 12.71 -4.92
N GLN A 102 -16.40 13.95 -5.06
CA GLN A 102 -16.03 14.81 -3.94
C GLN A 102 -16.73 16.15 -4.07
N TYR A 103 -17.24 16.63 -2.95
CA TYR A 103 -17.74 17.99 -2.80
C TYR A 103 -16.81 18.78 -1.87
N VAL A 104 -16.34 19.93 -2.34
CA VAL A 104 -15.48 20.85 -1.59
C VAL A 104 -16.32 22.02 -1.11
N GLY A 105 -16.56 22.09 0.20
CA GLY A 105 -17.30 23.15 0.88
C GLY A 105 -16.37 24.17 1.54
N ASP A 106 -16.97 25.13 2.23
CA ASP A 106 -16.21 26.14 2.98
C ASP A 106 -15.79 25.56 4.36
N GLY A 107 -14.55 25.07 4.45
CA GLY A 107 -14.00 24.44 5.66
C GLY A 107 -14.33 22.95 5.84
N PHE A 108 -14.88 22.29 4.82
CA PHE A 108 -15.11 20.86 4.84
C PHE A 108 -15.11 20.25 3.42
N ASP A 109 -14.81 18.97 3.33
CA ASP A 109 -14.97 18.18 2.12
C ASP A 109 -15.76 16.89 2.44
N ILE A 110 -16.54 16.43 1.46
CA ILE A 110 -17.20 15.13 1.50
C ILE A 110 -16.78 14.35 0.26
N LYS A 111 -16.30 13.12 0.44
CA LYS A 111 -15.94 12.21 -0.64
C LYS A 111 -16.74 10.93 -0.48
N ALA A 112 -17.34 10.44 -1.57
CA ALA A 112 -18.08 9.19 -1.59
C ALA A 112 -17.70 8.37 -2.82
N GLY A 113 -17.37 7.09 -2.60
CA GLY A 113 -16.98 6.17 -3.68
C GLY A 113 -15.82 5.26 -3.28
N VAL A 114 -14.94 4.99 -4.21
CA VAL A 114 -13.73 4.19 -4.00
C VAL A 114 -12.51 5.06 -4.10
N ASP A 115 -11.59 4.96 -3.12
CA ASP A 115 -10.34 5.72 -3.13
C ASP A 115 -9.20 4.94 -2.47
N ILE A 116 -7.97 5.40 -2.71
CA ILE A 116 -6.76 4.98 -2.01
C ILE A 116 -6.31 6.14 -1.13
N VAL A 117 -6.21 5.86 0.17
CA VAL A 117 -5.72 6.78 1.20
C VAL A 117 -4.44 6.21 1.76
N PHE A 118 -3.45 7.06 1.94
CA PHE A 118 -2.19 6.68 2.55
C PHE A 118 -1.96 7.49 3.83
N TRP A 119 -1.67 6.78 4.92
CA TRP A 119 -1.22 7.34 6.18
C TRP A 119 0.17 6.78 6.48
N GLY A 120 1.11 7.61 6.79
CA GLY A 120 2.45 7.18 7.13
C GLY A 120 3.49 8.25 6.85
N VAL A 121 4.64 8.14 7.53
CA VAL A 121 5.77 9.06 7.41
C VAL A 121 7.12 8.35 7.36
N THR A 122 7.19 7.09 7.81
CA THR A 122 8.41 6.28 7.83
C THR A 122 8.66 5.60 6.49
N GLU A 123 9.89 5.13 6.26
CA GLU A 123 10.33 4.53 4.99
C GLU A 123 10.20 3.01 4.98
N SER A 124 10.49 2.38 6.12
CA SER A 124 10.64 0.92 6.20
C SER A 124 9.37 0.18 6.57
N GLN A 125 8.41 0.85 7.21
CA GLN A 125 7.09 0.34 7.60
C GLN A 125 6.07 1.46 7.67
N HIS A 126 4.80 1.16 7.40
CA HIS A 126 3.68 2.10 7.49
C HIS A 126 2.64 1.57 8.48
N LEU A 127 2.96 1.67 9.79
CA LEU A 127 2.16 1.07 10.86
C LEU A 127 0.75 1.68 10.98
N VAL A 128 0.63 2.99 10.74
CA VAL A 128 -0.65 3.72 10.86
C VAL A 128 -1.54 3.58 9.62
N ASP A 129 -1.00 3.06 8.48
CA ASP A 129 -1.71 2.94 7.21
C ASP A 129 -2.68 1.76 7.18
N VAL A 130 -3.93 2.02 7.59
CA VAL A 130 -4.91 0.99 7.91
C VAL A 130 -6.21 1.06 7.11
N ILE A 131 -6.40 2.12 6.30
CA ILE A 131 -7.67 2.31 5.55
C ILE A 131 -7.79 1.28 4.42
N ASN A 132 -6.80 1.22 3.55
CA ASN A 132 -6.81 0.35 2.38
C ASN A 132 -6.16 -1.00 2.65
N GLN A 133 -6.66 -2.03 2.00
CA GLN A 133 -6.01 -3.33 1.97
C GLN A 133 -4.83 -3.31 1.01
N THR A 134 -3.77 -4.03 1.37
CA THR A 134 -2.57 -4.20 0.53
C THR A 134 -2.79 -5.22 -0.58
N ASP A 135 -2.38 -4.88 -1.81
CA ASP A 135 -2.18 -5.84 -2.89
C ASP A 135 -0.82 -6.54 -2.72
N ALA A 136 -0.78 -7.54 -1.82
CA ALA A 136 0.46 -8.17 -1.39
C ALA A 136 1.16 -9.02 -2.49
N VAL A 137 0.49 -9.27 -3.62
CA VAL A 137 1.11 -9.93 -4.78
C VAL A 137 1.75 -8.93 -5.76
N ALA A 138 1.43 -7.64 -5.63
CA ALA A 138 2.01 -6.58 -6.45
C ALA A 138 3.39 -6.18 -5.94
N SER A 139 3.49 -5.80 -4.67
CA SER A 139 4.74 -5.34 -4.04
C SER A 139 4.97 -6.02 -2.69
N VAL A 140 6.23 -6.08 -2.27
CA VAL A 140 6.66 -6.72 -1.01
C VAL A 140 6.56 -5.74 0.17
N ASP A 141 6.79 -4.45 -0.09
CA ASP A 141 6.78 -3.37 0.91
C ASP A 141 5.38 -3.02 1.45
N GLY A 142 4.32 -3.51 0.79
CA GLY A 142 2.96 -3.21 1.17
C GLY A 142 2.44 -1.84 0.72
N GLU A 143 3.19 -1.13 -0.12
CA GLU A 143 2.80 0.20 -0.62
C GLU A 143 1.69 0.13 -1.66
N THR A 144 1.63 -0.95 -2.45
CA THR A 144 0.57 -1.10 -3.44
C THR A 144 -0.75 -1.46 -2.75
N LYS A 145 -1.73 -0.60 -2.89
CA LYS A 145 -3.04 -0.73 -2.24
C LYS A 145 -4.16 -1.05 -3.22
N LEU A 146 -5.20 -1.69 -2.71
CA LEU A 146 -6.47 -1.89 -3.39
C LEU A 146 -7.41 -0.71 -3.11
N GLY A 147 -8.22 -0.31 -4.09
CA GLY A 147 -9.21 0.75 -3.90
C GLY A 147 -10.24 0.37 -2.82
N GLN A 148 -10.51 1.23 -1.86
CA GLN A 148 -11.42 1.01 -0.73
C GLN A 148 -12.73 1.78 -0.91
N PRO A 149 -13.89 1.13 -0.92
CA PRO A 149 -15.17 1.82 -0.83
C PRO A 149 -15.29 2.61 0.47
N MET A 150 -15.61 3.90 0.39
CA MET A 150 -15.68 4.76 1.55
C MET A 150 -16.65 5.92 1.40
N LEU A 151 -17.12 6.43 2.54
CA LEU A 151 -17.60 7.79 2.71
C LEU A 151 -16.60 8.50 3.65
N ASN A 152 -15.98 9.55 3.16
CA ASN A 152 -15.04 10.37 3.93
C ASN A 152 -15.62 11.76 4.10
N TRP A 153 -15.57 12.29 5.33
CA TRP A 153 -15.89 13.64 5.67
C TRP A 153 -14.70 14.29 6.35
N ASN A 154 -14.17 15.33 5.75
CA ASN A 154 -12.99 16.04 6.21
C ASN A 154 -13.36 17.46 6.64
N LEU A 155 -13.02 17.83 7.85
CA LEU A 155 -13.25 19.13 8.45
C LEU A 155 -11.93 19.88 8.61
N HIS A 156 -11.84 21.08 8.04
CA HIS A 156 -10.65 21.92 8.10
C HIS A 156 -10.86 23.11 9.02
N GLY A 157 -9.90 23.36 9.90
CA GLY A 157 -9.97 24.49 10.83
C GLY A 157 -8.61 24.90 11.38
N SER A 158 -8.61 25.96 12.17
CA SER A 158 -7.39 26.46 12.83
C SER A 158 -6.81 25.45 13.84
N ALA A 159 -7.62 24.51 14.32
CA ALA A 159 -7.20 23.42 15.21
C ALA A 159 -6.60 22.22 14.47
N GLY A 160 -6.54 22.25 13.14
CA GLY A 160 -6.09 21.16 12.27
C GLY A 160 -7.21 20.62 11.38
N SER A 161 -6.97 19.49 10.74
CA SER A 161 -7.96 18.75 9.96
C SER A 161 -8.46 17.53 10.75
N LEU A 162 -9.76 17.24 10.64
CA LEU A 162 -10.39 16.07 11.22
C LEU A 162 -11.08 15.28 10.11
N GLU A 163 -10.65 14.07 9.89
CA GLU A 163 -11.15 13.17 8.85
C GLU A 163 -11.94 12.03 9.48
N LEU A 164 -13.14 11.80 8.99
CA LEU A 164 -14.05 10.73 9.40
C LEU A 164 -14.23 9.79 8.21
N TYR A 165 -14.09 8.49 8.43
CA TYR A 165 -14.25 7.46 7.41
C TYR A 165 -15.30 6.45 7.83
N LEU A 166 -16.22 6.13 6.93
CA LEU A 166 -17.10 4.98 6.99
C LEU A 166 -16.74 4.06 5.82
N LEU A 167 -16.40 2.81 6.12
CA LEU A 167 -15.92 1.82 5.16
C LEU A 167 -16.92 0.67 5.11
N PRO A 168 -17.89 0.70 4.18
CA PRO A 168 -19.04 -0.22 4.18
C PRO A 168 -18.72 -1.60 3.63
N TYR A 169 -17.50 -1.83 3.17
CA TYR A 169 -17.08 -3.08 2.57
C TYR A 169 -15.60 -3.31 2.81
N PHE A 170 -15.26 -4.43 3.43
CA PHE A 170 -13.89 -4.87 3.62
C PHE A 170 -13.37 -5.55 2.36
N ARG A 171 -12.15 -5.22 1.95
CA ARG A 171 -11.43 -5.92 0.89
C ARG A 171 -10.42 -6.89 1.49
N GLU A 172 -10.45 -8.12 1.00
CA GLU A 172 -9.54 -9.16 1.43
C GLU A 172 -8.13 -8.93 0.86
N ARG A 173 -7.13 -9.39 1.61
CA ARG A 173 -5.73 -9.36 1.18
C ARG A 173 -5.51 -10.36 0.05
N SER A 174 -4.76 -9.97 -0.97
CA SER A 174 -4.31 -10.86 -2.02
C SER A 174 -3.14 -11.74 -1.56
N PHE A 175 -3.10 -13.00 -2.03
CA PHE A 175 -2.01 -13.94 -1.77
C PHE A 175 -1.60 -14.61 -3.08
N ALA A 176 -0.30 -14.93 -3.20
CA ALA A 176 0.22 -15.61 -4.38
C ALA A 176 -0.36 -17.02 -4.54
N GLY A 177 -0.64 -17.38 -5.78
CA GLY A 177 -1.20 -18.68 -6.13
C GLY A 177 -0.18 -19.83 -6.09
N PRO A 178 -0.60 -21.04 -6.49
CA PRO A 178 0.27 -22.22 -6.49
C PRO A 178 1.54 -22.04 -7.35
N ASP A 179 1.43 -21.28 -8.42
CA ASP A 179 2.52 -21.02 -9.36
C ASP A 179 3.28 -19.71 -9.04
N GLY A 180 2.79 -18.94 -8.03
CA GLY A 180 3.37 -17.68 -7.58
C GLY A 180 4.50 -17.86 -6.56
N ARG A 181 5.38 -16.84 -6.47
CA ARG A 181 6.49 -16.73 -5.51
C ARG A 181 6.08 -15.78 -4.36
N LEU A 182 6.96 -15.58 -3.37
CA LEU A 182 6.73 -14.69 -2.21
C LEU A 182 5.52 -15.14 -1.37
N ARG A 183 5.45 -16.44 -1.09
CA ARG A 183 4.37 -17.04 -0.30
C ARG A 183 4.89 -18.11 0.67
N PRO A 184 4.13 -18.45 1.73
CA PRO A 184 4.42 -19.62 2.54
C PRO A 184 4.40 -20.92 1.69
N PRO A 185 4.99 -22.01 2.16
CA PRO A 185 5.02 -23.30 1.46
C PRO A 185 3.63 -23.83 1.12
N PHE A 186 2.63 -23.56 1.98
CA PHE A 186 1.23 -23.92 1.73
C PHE A 186 0.51 -22.79 1.02
N VAL A 187 -0.28 -23.14 0.01
CA VAL A 187 -1.12 -22.19 -0.72
C VAL A 187 -2.23 -21.66 0.18
N VAL A 188 -2.47 -20.37 0.12
CA VAL A 188 -3.60 -19.74 0.81
C VAL A 188 -4.86 -19.91 -0.05
N ASP A 189 -5.89 -20.53 0.51
CA ASP A 189 -7.20 -20.68 -0.13
C ASP A 189 -8.02 -19.39 0.11
N GLN A 190 -8.04 -18.53 -0.88
CA GLN A 190 -8.74 -17.24 -0.84
C GLN A 190 -10.24 -17.38 -1.14
N SER A 191 -10.71 -18.58 -1.50
CA SER A 191 -12.12 -18.79 -1.87
C SER A 191 -13.07 -18.91 -0.68
N GLN A 192 -12.54 -19.14 0.52
CA GLN A 192 -13.30 -19.35 1.75
C GLN A 192 -12.68 -18.61 2.94
N PRO A 193 -12.58 -17.29 2.91
CA PRO A 193 -12.07 -16.52 4.04
C PRO A 193 -13.00 -16.67 5.24
N GLN A 194 -12.44 -16.58 6.44
CA GLN A 194 -13.20 -16.57 7.68
C GLN A 194 -13.19 -15.18 8.30
N TYR A 195 -14.29 -14.81 8.93
CA TYR A 195 -14.43 -13.53 9.60
C TYR A 195 -14.87 -13.72 11.05
N GLU A 196 -14.39 -12.87 11.93
CA GLU A 196 -14.90 -12.79 13.30
C GLU A 196 -16.24 -12.05 13.34
N SER A 197 -16.41 -11.04 12.49
CA SER A 197 -17.68 -10.33 12.33
C SER A 197 -18.73 -11.22 11.70
N ALA A 198 -19.96 -11.24 12.25
CA ALA A 198 -21.11 -11.92 11.66
C ALA A 198 -21.58 -11.27 10.34
N GLN A 199 -21.03 -10.12 9.97
CA GLN A 199 -21.35 -9.43 8.73
C GLN A 199 -20.29 -9.65 7.64
N ASP A 200 -19.28 -10.47 7.93
CA ASP A 200 -18.19 -10.84 7.03
C ASP A 200 -17.53 -9.59 6.39
N GLU A 201 -17.39 -9.58 5.07
CA GLU A 201 -16.85 -8.45 4.31
C GLU A 201 -17.74 -7.19 4.32
N ARG A 202 -18.99 -7.30 4.81
CA ARG A 202 -19.95 -6.18 4.92
C ARG A 202 -19.92 -5.50 6.27
N ASN A 203 -18.95 -5.87 7.12
CA ASN A 203 -18.73 -5.15 8.35
C ASN A 203 -18.53 -3.65 8.05
N LEU A 204 -19.24 -2.79 8.78
CA LEU A 204 -19.03 -1.36 8.66
C LEU A 204 -17.82 -0.98 9.51
N ASP A 205 -16.68 -0.79 8.87
CA ASP A 205 -15.49 -0.31 9.54
C ASP A 205 -15.55 1.22 9.66
N PHE A 206 -14.90 1.75 10.70
CA PHE A 206 -14.87 3.17 11.02
C PHE A 206 -13.44 3.63 11.26
N ALA A 207 -13.09 4.84 10.78
CA ALA A 207 -11.83 5.47 11.13
C ALA A 207 -11.99 6.98 11.37
N LEU A 208 -11.13 7.50 12.23
CA LEU A 208 -11.01 8.89 12.58
C LEU A 208 -9.52 9.27 12.53
N ARG A 209 -9.19 10.40 11.90
CA ARG A 209 -7.84 10.97 11.92
C ARG A 209 -7.90 12.46 12.19
N TRP A 210 -7.16 12.92 13.19
CA TRP A 210 -6.84 14.33 13.37
C TRP A 210 -5.40 14.58 12.97
N SER A 211 -5.14 15.64 12.21
CA SER A 211 -3.80 16.04 11.82
C SER A 211 -3.60 17.54 11.93
N ARG A 212 -2.39 17.94 12.32
CA ARG A 212 -2.03 19.36 12.43
C ARG A 212 -0.53 19.57 12.23
N ARG A 213 -0.23 20.70 11.56
CA ARG A 213 1.15 21.21 11.47
C ARG A 213 1.37 22.32 12.50
N PHE A 214 2.43 22.19 13.28
CA PHE A 214 2.92 23.15 14.27
C PHE A 214 4.31 23.65 13.82
N ALA A 215 4.38 24.69 13.02
CA ALA A 215 5.61 25.17 12.38
C ALA A 215 6.34 24.05 11.61
N ALA A 216 7.41 23.48 12.19
CA ALA A 216 8.21 22.42 11.58
C ALA A 216 7.76 21.00 11.97
N LEU A 217 6.80 20.85 12.89
CA LEU A 217 6.28 19.57 13.36
C LEU A 217 4.92 19.29 12.73
N GLU A 218 4.78 18.15 12.08
CA GLU A 218 3.50 17.57 11.68
C GLU A 218 3.14 16.44 12.62
N LEU A 219 1.88 16.40 13.05
CA LEU A 219 1.36 15.40 13.99
C LEU A 219 0.03 14.86 13.47
N GLY A 220 -0.10 13.54 13.44
CA GLY A 220 -1.32 12.80 13.16
C GLY A 220 -1.68 11.88 14.31
N LEU A 221 -2.97 11.85 14.67
CA LEU A 221 -3.56 10.92 15.63
C LEU A 221 -4.72 10.22 14.94
N SER A 222 -4.76 8.89 15.02
CA SER A 222 -5.80 8.11 14.35
C SER A 222 -6.43 7.06 15.27
N TYR A 223 -7.66 6.72 14.97
CA TYR A 223 -8.39 5.60 15.55
C TYR A 223 -9.04 4.82 14.42
N PHE A 224 -9.01 3.51 14.52
CA PHE A 224 -9.67 2.59 13.60
C PHE A 224 -10.39 1.50 14.38
N ASP A 225 -11.59 1.10 13.91
CA ASP A 225 -12.38 -0.02 14.42
C ASP A 225 -12.99 -0.77 13.24
N GLY A 226 -12.70 -2.06 13.12
CA GLY A 226 -13.20 -2.87 12.00
C GLY A 226 -12.42 -4.16 11.76
N ASN A 227 -12.55 -4.73 10.57
CA ASN A 227 -11.82 -5.92 10.15
C ASN A 227 -10.31 -5.66 10.06
N ASN A 228 -9.51 -6.54 10.64
CA ASN A 228 -8.05 -6.45 10.60
C ASN A 228 -7.52 -6.63 9.17
N ARG A 229 -6.66 -5.71 8.71
CA ARG A 229 -6.00 -5.79 7.39
C ARG A 229 -4.94 -6.89 7.34
N GLU A 230 -4.49 -7.37 8.49
CA GLU A 230 -3.56 -8.47 8.64
C GLU A 230 -4.35 -9.78 8.83
N ALA A 231 -4.27 -10.69 7.86
CA ALA A 231 -4.96 -11.98 7.93
C ALA A 231 -4.17 -12.98 8.77
N LEU A 232 -4.83 -13.68 9.67
CA LEU A 232 -4.29 -14.87 10.30
C LEU A 232 -4.41 -16.05 9.34
N LEU A 233 -3.30 -16.73 9.06
CA LEU A 233 -3.29 -17.90 8.20
C LEU A 233 -3.45 -19.17 9.02
N GLN A 234 -4.63 -19.78 8.98
CA GLN A 234 -4.96 -21.00 9.72
C GLN A 234 -4.79 -22.24 8.84
N PRO A 235 -4.11 -23.31 9.31
CA PRO A 235 -4.07 -24.57 8.59
C PRO A 235 -5.48 -25.17 8.47
N THR A 236 -5.90 -25.53 7.25
CA THR A 236 -7.15 -26.28 7.07
C THR A 236 -6.88 -27.76 7.35
N ALA A 237 -7.64 -28.35 8.29
CA ALA A 237 -7.66 -29.78 8.55
C ALA A 237 -8.34 -30.48 7.38
N GLN A 238 -7.61 -30.81 6.33
CA GLN A 238 -8.09 -31.68 5.26
C GLN A 238 -7.47 -33.07 5.41
N ASN A 239 -8.27 -34.08 5.00
CA ASN A 239 -7.94 -35.49 4.96
C ASN A 239 -6.45 -35.70 4.64
N THR A 240 -5.79 -36.63 5.34
CA THR A 240 -4.35 -36.96 5.27
C THR A 240 -3.77 -37.23 3.87
N LEU A 241 -4.59 -37.24 2.84
CA LEU A 241 -4.22 -37.47 1.43
C LEU A 241 -4.18 -36.19 0.59
N GLN A 242 -4.52 -35.02 1.14
CA GLN A 242 -4.49 -33.75 0.41
C GLN A 242 -3.45 -32.79 1.02
N PRO A 243 -2.76 -32.00 0.19
CA PRO A 243 -1.83 -30.99 0.72
C PRO A 243 -2.58 -30.04 1.65
N GLN A 244 -1.97 -29.73 2.80
CA GLN A 244 -2.48 -28.71 3.73
C GLN A 244 -2.54 -27.37 3.00
N ARG A 245 -3.66 -26.68 3.13
CA ARG A 245 -3.84 -25.31 2.67
C ARG A 245 -3.94 -24.39 3.87
N LEU A 246 -3.64 -23.14 3.67
CA LEU A 246 -3.89 -22.09 4.66
C LEU A 246 -5.20 -21.39 4.29
N GLN A 247 -5.96 -21.01 5.30
CA GLN A 247 -7.19 -20.24 5.16
C GLN A 247 -7.03 -18.89 5.85
N PRO A 248 -7.31 -17.77 5.19
CA PRO A 248 -7.22 -16.47 5.82
C PRO A 248 -8.38 -16.26 6.77
N GLN A 249 -8.07 -15.80 7.98
CA GLN A 249 -9.04 -15.40 9.00
C GLN A 249 -8.84 -13.93 9.32
N TYR A 250 -9.92 -13.15 9.27
CA TYR A 250 -9.95 -11.73 9.58
C TYR A 250 -10.62 -11.49 10.92
N LEU A 251 -9.85 -11.08 11.90
CA LEU A 251 -10.33 -10.71 13.23
C LEU A 251 -10.87 -9.28 13.21
N GLN A 252 -11.67 -8.94 14.20
CA GLN A 252 -11.98 -7.54 14.51
C GLN A 252 -10.78 -6.92 15.24
N MET A 253 -10.49 -5.66 14.94
CA MET A 253 -9.43 -4.90 15.62
C MET A 253 -9.88 -3.49 15.97
N GLN A 254 -9.28 -2.98 17.04
CA GLN A 254 -9.25 -1.56 17.37
C GLN A 254 -7.79 -1.10 17.32
N GLN A 255 -7.53 0.02 16.67
CA GLN A 255 -6.18 0.56 16.58
C GLN A 255 -6.17 2.06 16.91
N LEU A 256 -5.29 2.45 17.80
CA LEU A 256 -4.86 3.83 17.99
C LEU A 256 -3.54 4.02 17.25
N GLY A 257 -3.40 5.11 16.51
CA GLY A 257 -2.19 5.44 15.76
C GLY A 257 -1.70 6.85 16.06
N LEU A 258 -0.39 6.99 16.06
CA LEU A 258 0.34 8.26 16.14
C LEU A 258 1.37 8.28 15.03
N ASP A 259 1.38 9.33 14.24
CA ASP A 259 2.46 9.63 13.31
C ASP A 259 2.98 11.06 13.52
N SER A 260 4.27 11.25 13.30
CA SER A 260 4.91 12.54 13.47
C SER A 260 6.10 12.70 12.54
N LEU A 261 6.18 13.88 11.93
CA LEU A 261 7.30 14.30 11.09
C LEU A 261 7.80 15.66 11.58
N TRP A 262 9.08 15.75 11.92
CA TRP A 262 9.70 16.99 12.38
C TRP A 262 10.87 17.38 11.48
N LEU A 263 10.78 18.59 10.90
CA LEU A 263 11.79 19.17 10.02
C LEU A 263 12.77 20.05 10.82
N SER A 264 14.07 19.79 10.72
CA SER A 264 15.11 20.57 11.41
C SER A 264 16.36 20.71 10.52
N GLY A 265 16.41 21.77 9.73
CA GLY A 265 17.46 21.94 8.72
C GLY A 265 17.41 20.83 7.67
N SER A 266 18.51 20.10 7.50
CA SER A 266 18.59 18.94 6.59
C SER A 266 18.09 17.63 7.21
N TRP A 267 17.58 17.65 8.44
CA TRP A 267 17.07 16.50 9.14
C TRP A 267 15.55 16.41 9.05
N ILE A 268 15.04 15.22 8.79
CA ILE A 268 13.62 14.85 8.89
C ILE A 268 13.54 13.73 9.93
N TRP A 269 12.97 14.02 11.09
CA TRP A 269 12.70 13.03 12.12
C TRP A 269 11.32 12.45 11.91
N LYS A 270 11.21 11.12 11.99
CA LYS A 270 9.99 10.38 11.68
C LYS A 270 9.63 9.44 12.84
N LEU A 271 8.34 9.34 13.12
CA LEU A 271 7.81 8.41 14.12
C LEU A 271 6.44 7.91 13.66
N GLU A 272 6.26 6.62 13.67
CA GLU A 272 4.95 5.99 13.66
C GLU A 272 4.83 5.07 14.88
N SER A 273 3.68 5.04 15.52
CA SER A 273 3.39 4.12 16.62
C SER A 273 1.92 3.74 16.62
N ILE A 274 1.65 2.49 16.94
CA ILE A 274 0.29 1.97 17.09
C ILE A 274 0.14 1.20 18.39
N TYR A 275 -1.07 1.28 18.97
CA TYR A 275 -1.59 0.27 19.88
C TYR A 275 -2.75 -0.42 19.18
N ARG A 276 -2.66 -1.74 19.00
CA ARG A 276 -3.69 -2.55 18.36
C ARG A 276 -4.22 -3.59 19.31
N LYS A 277 -5.53 -3.71 19.37
CA LYS A 277 -6.26 -4.69 20.14
C LYS A 277 -7.07 -5.59 19.24
N THR A 278 -6.94 -6.90 19.44
CA THR A 278 -7.75 -7.94 18.80
C THR A 278 -8.27 -8.89 19.87
N ARG A 279 -9.13 -9.83 19.47
CA ARG A 279 -9.57 -10.89 20.39
C ARG A 279 -8.43 -11.80 20.85
N GLN A 280 -7.38 -11.97 20.04
CA GLN A 280 -6.28 -12.89 20.37
C GLN A 280 -5.21 -12.23 21.22
N GLN A 281 -4.86 -10.99 20.92
CA GLN A 281 -3.77 -10.27 21.59
C GLN A 281 -3.88 -8.77 21.41
N ASP A 282 -3.30 -8.06 22.35
CA ASP A 282 -3.05 -6.63 22.28
C ASP A 282 -1.54 -6.42 22.11
N PHE A 283 -1.15 -5.44 21.32
CA PHE A 283 0.26 -5.12 21.10
C PHE A 283 0.51 -3.66 20.79
N VAL A 284 1.75 -3.25 21.00
CA VAL A 284 2.31 -1.97 20.58
C VAL A 284 3.36 -2.22 19.52
N ALA A 285 3.34 -1.45 18.44
CA ALA A 285 4.43 -1.40 17.48
C ALA A 285 4.82 0.05 17.21
N ALA A 286 6.09 0.28 16.91
CA ALA A 286 6.63 1.60 16.63
C ALA A 286 7.77 1.53 15.62
N THR A 287 7.84 2.53 14.74
CA THR A 287 8.98 2.79 13.86
C THR A 287 9.42 4.23 14.05
N ALA A 288 10.67 4.43 14.42
CA ALA A 288 11.22 5.77 14.66
C ALA A 288 12.59 5.92 14.01
N GLY A 289 12.84 7.07 13.42
CA GLY A 289 14.11 7.30 12.76
C GLY A 289 14.29 8.69 12.20
N PHE A 290 15.20 8.79 11.27
CA PHE A 290 15.48 10.05 10.59
C PHE A 290 15.92 9.84 9.14
N GLU A 291 15.78 10.90 8.38
CA GLU A 291 16.44 11.12 7.10
C GLU A 291 17.29 12.39 7.18
N TYR A 292 18.52 12.32 6.69
CA TYR A 292 19.42 13.45 6.60
C TYR A 292 19.86 13.66 5.15
N THR A 293 19.55 14.81 4.57
CA THR A 293 19.90 15.11 3.19
C THR A 293 21.21 15.90 3.11
N HIS A 294 22.17 15.33 2.41
CA HIS A 294 23.43 15.96 2.01
C HIS A 294 23.29 16.47 0.58
N VAL A 295 23.16 17.78 0.43
CA VAL A 295 22.96 18.44 -0.87
C VAL A 295 24.31 18.59 -1.58
N GLY A 296 24.33 18.32 -2.90
CA GLY A 296 25.48 18.56 -3.75
C GLY A 296 26.67 17.65 -3.48
N VAL A 297 26.43 16.35 -3.23
CA VAL A 297 27.51 15.37 -2.97
C VAL A 297 28.50 15.29 -4.14
N PHE A 298 29.76 15.04 -3.81
CA PHE A 298 30.88 14.95 -4.79
C PHE A 298 31.07 16.20 -5.67
N GLY A 299 30.60 17.38 -5.23
CA GLY A 299 30.66 18.60 -6.01
C GLY A 299 29.77 18.61 -7.24
N SER A 300 28.78 17.74 -7.27
CA SER A 300 27.73 17.64 -8.30
C SER A 300 26.45 18.32 -7.85
N ASN A 301 25.39 18.22 -8.65
CA ASN A 301 24.03 18.59 -8.27
C ASN A 301 23.23 17.40 -7.67
N TRP A 302 23.90 16.30 -7.29
CA TRP A 302 23.26 15.14 -6.69
C TRP A 302 23.04 15.37 -5.20
N ASP A 303 21.89 14.93 -4.70
CA ASP A 303 21.57 14.93 -3.28
C ASP A 303 21.55 13.50 -2.75
N LEU A 304 22.11 13.29 -1.56
CA LEU A 304 22.14 12.00 -0.89
C LEU A 304 21.44 12.09 0.45
N GLY A 305 20.29 11.43 0.57
CA GLY A 305 19.57 11.20 1.81
C GLY A 305 20.07 9.95 2.52
N TRP A 306 20.49 10.07 3.77
CA TRP A 306 20.78 8.95 4.66
C TRP A 306 19.55 8.65 5.50
N ILE A 307 19.11 7.39 5.54
CA ILE A 307 17.92 6.95 6.27
C ILE A 307 18.35 5.96 7.34
N ALA A 308 17.86 6.14 8.57
CA ALA A 308 17.99 5.14 9.61
C ALA A 308 16.71 5.10 10.44
N GLU A 309 16.12 3.91 10.58
CA GLU A 309 14.87 3.68 11.32
C GLU A 309 14.99 2.44 12.19
N TYR A 310 14.54 2.54 13.43
CA TYR A 310 14.40 1.43 14.34
C TYR A 310 12.94 0.99 14.38
N GLN A 311 12.71 -0.31 14.28
CA GLN A 311 11.41 -0.96 14.27
C GLN A 311 11.24 -1.79 15.54
N TYR A 312 10.07 -1.72 16.12
CA TYR A 312 9.71 -2.44 17.34
C TYR A 312 8.29 -2.99 17.25
N ASP A 313 8.11 -4.25 17.63
CA ASP A 313 6.79 -4.87 17.84
C ASP A 313 6.80 -5.71 19.11
N SER A 314 5.93 -5.40 20.06
CA SER A 314 5.86 -6.06 21.37
C SER A 314 5.42 -7.53 21.29
N ARG A 315 5.03 -8.03 20.13
CA ARG A 315 4.75 -9.45 19.88
C ARG A 315 6.03 -10.29 19.77
N ASP A 316 7.16 -9.64 19.56
CA ASP A 316 8.47 -10.26 19.42
C ASP A 316 8.43 -11.38 18.35
N GLN A 317 8.93 -12.57 18.65
CA GLN A 317 8.95 -13.72 17.74
C GLN A 317 7.55 -14.21 17.27
N GLN A 318 6.47 -13.68 17.87
CA GLN A 318 5.10 -13.97 17.44
C GLN A 318 4.56 -12.97 16.41
N ALA A 319 5.33 -11.95 16.06
CA ALA A 319 4.97 -11.03 15.01
C ALA A 319 4.93 -11.76 13.66
N PRO A 320 3.85 -11.66 12.90
CA PRO A 320 3.71 -12.39 11.61
C PRO A 320 4.49 -11.73 10.46
N VAL A 321 5.06 -10.57 10.71
CA VAL A 321 5.86 -9.78 9.76
C VAL A 321 7.20 -9.40 10.41
N PRO A 322 8.27 -9.15 9.62
CA PRO A 322 9.52 -8.60 10.12
C PRO A 322 9.35 -7.23 10.77
N GLY A 323 10.29 -6.82 11.61
CA GLY A 323 10.29 -5.49 12.25
C GLY A 323 9.98 -5.52 13.74
N GLN A 324 10.18 -6.66 14.44
CA GLN A 324 9.93 -6.77 15.86
C GLN A 324 11.02 -6.12 16.73
N ASN A 325 12.28 -6.18 16.30
CA ASN A 325 13.45 -5.52 16.91
C ASN A 325 14.53 -5.35 15.84
N ASP A 326 14.19 -4.53 14.82
CA ASP A 326 14.99 -4.40 13.61
C ASP A 326 15.55 -2.99 13.46
N ILE A 327 16.66 -2.87 12.78
CA ILE A 327 17.19 -1.61 12.29
C ILE A 327 17.19 -1.61 10.78
N PHE A 328 16.58 -0.58 10.18
CA PHE A 328 16.67 -0.28 8.76
C PHE A 328 17.67 0.84 8.55
N VAL A 329 18.60 0.66 7.60
CA VAL A 329 19.53 1.68 7.17
C VAL A 329 19.51 1.76 5.66
N GLY A 330 19.41 2.97 5.12
CA GLY A 330 19.32 3.19 3.69
C GLY A 330 19.96 4.47 3.22
N GLY A 331 20.05 4.60 1.90
CA GLY A 331 20.50 5.81 1.22
C GLY A 331 19.67 6.06 -0.04
N ARG A 332 19.18 7.29 -0.18
CA ARG A 332 18.42 7.77 -1.34
C ARG A 332 19.26 8.76 -2.12
N LEU A 333 19.66 8.42 -3.33
CA LEU A 333 20.38 9.29 -4.25
C LEU A 333 19.40 9.90 -5.24
N VAL A 334 19.32 11.22 -5.25
CA VAL A 334 18.56 12.01 -6.23
C VAL A 334 19.55 12.71 -7.15
N VAL A 335 19.51 12.38 -8.44
CA VAL A 335 20.49 12.89 -9.43
C VAL A 335 20.18 14.33 -9.84
N ASN A 336 18.96 14.81 -9.60
CA ASN A 336 18.49 16.15 -10.00
C ASN A 336 18.66 16.43 -11.50
N ASP A 337 18.46 15.40 -12.32
CA ASP A 337 18.44 15.48 -13.78
C ASP A 337 17.03 15.68 -14.33
N ILE A 338 16.90 15.90 -15.63
CA ILE A 338 15.60 16.07 -16.33
C ILE A 338 14.76 14.78 -16.24
N GLY A 339 15.41 13.62 -16.15
CA GLY A 339 14.76 12.31 -15.98
C GLY A 339 14.17 12.10 -14.60
N GLY A 340 14.52 12.92 -13.61
CA GLY A 340 14.13 12.69 -12.22
C GLY A 340 14.69 11.35 -11.72
N THR A 341 15.96 11.07 -12.03
CA THR A 341 16.60 9.81 -11.65
C THR A 341 16.80 9.74 -10.15
N GLU A 342 16.28 8.67 -9.55
CA GLU A 342 16.35 8.39 -8.12
C GLU A 342 16.75 6.94 -7.89
N ILE A 343 17.57 6.70 -6.86
CA ILE A 343 18.02 5.37 -6.45
C ILE A 343 17.90 5.28 -4.93
N LEU A 344 17.15 4.33 -4.42
CA LEU A 344 17.06 3.99 -3.00
C LEU A 344 17.68 2.61 -2.77
N LEU A 345 18.60 2.52 -1.83
CA LEU A 345 19.15 1.25 -1.34
C LEU A 345 18.92 1.18 0.17
N GLY A 346 18.36 0.08 0.65
CA GLY A 346 18.09 -0.13 2.07
C GLY A 346 18.30 -1.57 2.51
N ILE A 347 18.70 -1.74 3.78
CA ILE A 347 18.88 -3.03 4.44
C ILE A 347 18.22 -2.97 5.80
N ALA A 348 17.39 -3.97 6.11
CA ALA A 348 16.85 -4.22 7.43
C ALA A 348 17.59 -5.41 8.07
N GLN A 349 18.01 -5.26 9.31
CA GLN A 349 18.70 -6.24 10.12
C GLN A 349 17.91 -6.47 11.40
N ASP A 350 17.52 -7.72 11.64
CA ASP A 350 16.98 -8.17 12.92
C ASP A 350 18.12 -8.18 13.99
N LEU A 351 17.91 -7.47 15.09
CA LEU A 351 18.90 -7.31 16.15
C LEU A 351 18.95 -8.52 17.09
N ASP A 352 17.88 -9.31 17.17
CA ASP A 352 17.83 -10.54 17.96
C ASP A 352 18.36 -11.74 17.18
N ASN A 353 18.26 -11.69 15.83
CA ASN A 353 18.70 -12.76 14.94
C ASN A 353 19.61 -12.22 13.83
N SER A 354 20.91 -12.22 14.06
CA SER A 354 21.89 -11.74 13.07
C SER A 354 21.86 -12.49 11.73
N GLY A 355 21.16 -13.61 11.65
CA GLY A 355 20.94 -14.38 10.43
C GLY A 355 19.72 -13.93 9.62
N SER A 356 18.89 -13.03 10.14
CA SER A 356 17.69 -12.49 9.53
C SER A 356 17.94 -11.09 8.96
N GLN A 357 17.84 -10.96 7.64
CA GLN A 357 18.08 -9.73 6.91
C GLN A 357 17.16 -9.64 5.71
N SER A 358 16.70 -8.45 5.41
CA SER A 358 16.11 -8.12 4.10
C SER A 358 16.75 -6.88 3.52
N GLY A 359 16.65 -6.70 2.21
CA GLY A 359 17.13 -5.49 1.59
C GLY A 359 16.40 -5.20 0.30
N LYS A 360 16.35 -3.91 -0.03
CA LYS A 360 15.72 -3.40 -1.24
C LYS A 360 16.65 -2.47 -1.99
N LEU A 361 16.55 -2.53 -3.32
CA LEU A 361 17.06 -1.53 -4.25
C LEU A 361 15.88 -1.11 -5.11
N GLU A 362 15.64 0.17 -5.18
CA GLU A 362 14.66 0.79 -6.06
C GLU A 362 15.36 1.87 -6.87
N ALA A 363 15.23 1.84 -8.19
CA ALA A 363 15.78 2.85 -9.06
C ALA A 363 14.77 3.19 -10.14
N SER A 364 14.65 4.46 -10.47
CA SER A 364 13.76 4.88 -11.53
C SER A 364 14.27 6.10 -12.26
N THR A 365 13.92 6.22 -13.54
CA THR A 365 14.20 7.39 -14.38
C THR A 365 13.18 7.50 -15.50
N ARG A 366 12.87 8.71 -15.94
CA ARG A 366 12.06 8.95 -17.15
C ARG A 366 12.93 8.84 -18.39
N LEU A 367 12.41 8.17 -19.41
CA LEU A 367 12.97 8.05 -20.73
C LEU A 367 12.16 8.94 -21.68
N GLY A 368 12.60 10.19 -21.87
CA GLY A 368 11.83 11.18 -22.61
C GLY A 368 10.56 11.62 -21.87
N ASN A 369 9.51 11.97 -22.63
CA ASN A 369 8.30 12.57 -22.06
C ASN A 369 7.21 11.56 -21.69
N SER A 370 7.27 10.36 -22.26
CA SER A 370 6.16 9.39 -22.22
C SER A 370 6.54 8.06 -21.59
N SER A 371 7.76 7.87 -21.13
CA SER A 371 8.17 6.57 -20.57
C SER A 371 8.90 6.72 -19.27
N ARG A 372 8.77 5.73 -18.37
CA ARG A 372 9.53 5.58 -17.15
C ARG A 372 10.08 4.16 -17.07
N LEU A 373 11.35 4.05 -16.76
CA LEU A 373 12.02 2.79 -16.47
C LEU A 373 12.25 2.69 -14.98
N SER A 374 11.88 1.54 -14.40
CA SER A 374 12.12 1.25 -12.99
C SER A 374 12.79 -0.10 -12.82
N LEU A 375 13.66 -0.19 -11.83
CA LEU A 375 14.38 -1.40 -11.44
C LEU A 375 14.21 -1.59 -9.93
N ASP A 376 13.62 -2.73 -9.56
CA ASP A 376 13.45 -3.12 -8.17
C ASP A 376 14.21 -4.41 -7.91
N ALA A 377 14.91 -4.51 -6.79
CA ALA A 377 15.54 -5.75 -6.35
C ALA A 377 15.28 -5.96 -4.86
N TRP A 378 14.97 -7.19 -4.52
CA TRP A 378 14.75 -7.60 -3.14
C TRP A 378 15.57 -8.83 -2.83
N PHE A 379 16.14 -8.87 -1.63
CA PHE A 379 16.78 -10.07 -1.10
C PHE A 379 16.27 -10.38 0.31
N PHE A 380 16.25 -11.67 0.63
CA PHE A 380 15.73 -12.18 1.90
C PHE A 380 16.66 -13.24 2.44
N ARG A 381 17.05 -13.11 3.69
CA ARG A 381 17.91 -14.06 4.36
C ARG A 381 17.36 -14.36 5.75
N SER A 382 17.18 -15.62 6.02
CA SER A 382 16.92 -16.11 7.37
C SER A 382 17.42 -17.55 7.54
N LYS A 383 17.86 -17.87 8.76
CA LYS A 383 18.31 -19.22 9.17
C LYS A 383 17.31 -19.89 10.12
N LEU A 384 16.47 -19.12 10.79
CA LEU A 384 15.50 -19.62 11.78
C LEU A 384 14.15 -19.86 11.10
N ASN A 385 13.61 -21.07 11.26
CA ASN A 385 12.31 -21.43 10.68
C ASN A 385 11.10 -20.79 11.37
N THR A 386 11.31 -20.14 12.49
CA THR A 386 10.30 -19.32 13.19
C THR A 386 10.23 -17.90 12.70
N ASP A 387 11.23 -17.45 11.95
CA ASP A 387 11.32 -16.11 11.39
C ASP A 387 10.41 -15.99 10.15
N PRO A 388 9.60 -14.94 9.99
CA PRO A 388 8.77 -14.71 8.82
C PRO A 388 9.54 -14.72 7.50
N LEU A 389 10.77 -14.16 7.46
CA LEU A 389 11.62 -14.14 6.26
C LEU A 389 12.09 -15.54 5.82
N TYR A 390 12.08 -16.53 6.74
CA TYR A 390 12.47 -17.89 6.38
C TYR A 390 11.57 -18.49 5.29
N LEU A 391 10.30 -18.11 5.26
CA LEU A 391 9.33 -18.61 4.30
C LEU A 391 9.66 -18.17 2.86
N ILE A 392 10.24 -16.98 2.71
CA ILE A 392 10.57 -16.36 1.42
C ILE A 392 12.07 -16.22 1.17
N ARG A 393 12.95 -16.86 1.98
CA ARG A 393 14.42 -16.75 1.88
C ARG A 393 15.05 -17.19 0.56
N ARG A 394 14.27 -17.81 -0.33
CA ARG A 394 14.66 -18.22 -1.69
C ARG A 394 14.01 -17.38 -2.77
N ASP A 395 13.27 -16.35 -2.36
CA ASP A 395 12.49 -15.52 -3.26
C ASP A 395 13.14 -14.18 -3.55
N ASP A 396 14.50 -14.11 -3.45
CA ASP A 396 15.23 -12.97 -3.97
C ASP A 396 14.83 -12.72 -5.42
N PHE A 397 14.62 -11.47 -5.80
CA PHE A 397 14.25 -11.16 -7.18
C PHE A 397 14.78 -9.82 -7.65
N LEU A 398 14.86 -9.72 -8.97
CA LEU A 398 15.07 -8.50 -9.72
C LEU A 398 13.84 -8.26 -10.59
N GLN A 399 13.29 -7.05 -10.58
CA GLN A 399 12.15 -6.65 -11.38
C GLN A 399 12.52 -5.44 -12.23
N LEU A 400 12.25 -5.53 -13.51
CA LEU A 400 12.34 -4.42 -14.45
C LEU A 400 10.92 -4.05 -14.88
N SER A 401 10.59 -2.77 -14.80
CA SER A 401 9.30 -2.22 -15.21
C SER A 401 9.49 -1.11 -16.22
N LEU A 402 8.67 -1.11 -17.26
CA LEU A 402 8.59 -0.04 -18.24
C LEU A 402 7.15 0.45 -18.31
N ASP A 403 6.96 1.71 -17.94
CA ASP A 403 5.68 2.41 -18.05
C ASP A 403 5.69 3.31 -19.27
N TYR A 404 4.59 3.31 -20.01
CA TYR A 404 4.35 4.19 -21.14
C TYR A 404 3.05 4.98 -20.92
N TYR A 405 3.15 6.31 -20.98
CA TYR A 405 2.06 7.26 -20.74
C TYR A 405 1.64 7.92 -22.04
N PHE A 406 0.33 8.09 -22.29
CA PHE A 406 -0.21 8.66 -23.54
C PHE A 406 -1.60 9.29 -23.36
#